data_0bfc12d5d3a92b5ddb2cd4d9cc670127
#
_entry.id   0bfc12d5d3a92b5ddb2cd4d9cc670127
#
_cell.length_a   1.000
_cell.length_b   1.000
_cell.length_c   1.000
_cell.angle_alpha   90.00
_cell.angle_beta   90.00
_cell.angle_gamma   90.00
#
_symmetry.space_group_name_H-M   'P 1'
#
loop_
_entity.id
_entity.type
_entity.pdbx_description
1 polymer ?
#
loop_
_entity_poly.entity_id
_entity_poly.type
_entity_poly.pdbx_seq_one_letter_code
_entity_poly.pdbx_strand_id
1 'polypeptide(L)'
;MEKNLEYYLKLNYPFNIKSDLDDGGYIAEFPDIRYCVGTGNTVDDAIEDAMIAKEEWIKAAYEHNLTIPEPASSEEFNGRVTLRLPRSLHRSIIETAKREGVSANQFLLHLISLGMGNKPTGIKVRRVKRST
;
A
#
# COMPACT_ATOMS: atom_id res chain seq x y z
N MET A 1 21.47 -2.04 5.70
CA MET A 1 21.22 -0.82 6.39
C MET A 1 20.38 -1.04 7.60
N GLU A 2 20.86 -0.56 8.71
CA GLU A 2 20.14 -0.78 9.92
C GLU A 2 18.99 0.16 10.08
N LYS A 3 17.84 -0.35 10.44
CA LYS A 3 16.67 0.48 10.65
C LYS A 3 16.61 0.94 12.09
N ASN A 4 17.26 2.07 12.35
CA ASN A 4 17.27 2.63 13.69
C ASN A 4 16.09 3.59 13.89
N LEU A 5 16.02 4.21 15.06
CA LEU A 5 14.92 5.12 15.37
C LEU A 5 14.82 6.26 14.35
N GLU A 6 15.95 6.81 13.96
CA GLU A 6 15.97 7.90 13.01
C GLU A 6 15.39 7.48 11.65
N TYR A 7 15.64 6.24 11.25
CA TYR A 7 15.07 5.72 10.02
C TYR A 7 13.55 5.79 10.05
N TYR A 8 12.95 5.31 11.14
CA TYR A 8 11.49 5.31 11.24
C TYR A 8 10.90 6.71 11.37
N LEU A 9 11.59 7.59 12.08
CA LEU A 9 11.09 8.95 12.25
C LEU A 9 11.10 9.76 10.95
N LYS A 10 11.93 9.35 10.00
CA LYS A 10 12.02 10.03 8.72
C LYS A 10 11.11 9.50 7.65
N LEU A 11 10.45 8.38 7.91
CA LEU A 11 9.55 7.81 6.92
C LEU A 11 8.36 8.72 6.68
N ASN A 12 7.93 8.75 5.42
CA ASN A 12 6.85 9.62 5.03
C ASN A 12 5.53 8.87 5.10
N TYR A 13 4.86 8.94 6.24
CA TYR A 13 3.58 8.27 6.42
C TYR A 13 2.45 9.12 5.87
N PRO A 14 1.56 8.53 5.09
CA PRO A 14 0.41 9.28 4.60
C PRO A 14 -0.58 9.54 5.73
N PHE A 15 -1.30 10.63 5.64
CA PHE A 15 -2.32 10.95 6.63
C PHE A 15 -3.57 11.49 5.96
N ASN A 16 -4.68 11.36 6.66
CA ASN A 16 -5.98 11.84 6.20
C ASN A 16 -6.47 12.93 7.12
N ILE A 17 -7.22 13.86 6.58
CA ILE A 17 -7.83 14.90 7.38
C ILE A 17 -9.32 14.93 7.07
N LYS A 18 -10.11 15.03 8.10
CA LYS A 18 -11.56 15.14 7.93
C LYS A 18 -12.13 16.08 8.96
N SER A 19 -13.30 16.58 8.68
CA SER A 19 -14.00 17.44 9.63
C SER A 19 -14.57 16.61 10.76
N ASP A 20 -14.53 17.15 11.97
CA ASP A 20 -15.12 16.48 13.11
C ASP A 20 -16.52 17.04 13.26
N LEU A 21 -17.49 16.29 12.80
CA LEU A 21 -18.87 16.75 12.81
C LEU A 21 -19.51 16.76 14.20
N ASP A 22 -18.95 15.98 15.11
CA ASP A 22 -19.50 15.92 16.45
C ASP A 22 -19.00 17.03 17.37
N ASP A 23 -17.70 17.21 17.40
CA ASP A 23 -17.10 18.18 18.30
C ASP A 23 -16.63 19.46 17.63
N GLY A 24 -16.72 19.53 16.33
CA GLY A 24 -16.21 20.66 15.58
C GLY A 24 -14.71 20.52 15.37
N GLY A 25 -14.16 21.29 14.46
CA GLY A 25 -12.74 21.22 14.16
C GLY A 25 -12.41 20.13 13.17
N TYR A 26 -11.19 19.62 13.29
CA TYR A 26 -10.66 18.65 12.32
C TYR A 26 -9.96 17.52 13.02
N ILE A 27 -9.91 16.38 12.33
CA ILE A 27 -9.22 15.20 12.79
C ILE A 27 -8.22 14.80 11.72
N ALA A 28 -6.97 14.61 12.12
CA ALA A 28 -5.94 14.09 11.24
C ALA A 28 -5.56 12.70 11.76
N GLU A 29 -5.36 11.76 10.86
CA GLU A 29 -4.97 10.42 11.30
C GLU A 29 -3.95 9.80 10.35
N PHE A 30 -3.09 8.96 10.90
CA PHE A 30 -2.12 8.20 10.13
C PHE A 30 -2.65 6.78 10.04
N PRO A 31 -3.25 6.39 8.91
CA PRO A 31 -3.89 5.08 8.82
C PRO A 31 -2.92 3.90 8.99
N ASP A 32 -1.64 4.10 8.67
CA ASP A 32 -0.68 3.03 8.81
C ASP A 32 -0.23 2.81 10.27
N ILE A 33 -0.54 3.75 11.15
CA ILE A 33 -0.19 3.62 12.55
C ILE A 33 -1.48 3.58 13.37
N ARG A 34 -1.73 2.43 13.96
CA ARG A 34 -2.97 2.24 14.68
C ARG A 34 -3.18 3.25 15.81
N TYR A 35 -4.35 3.82 15.87
CA TYR A 35 -4.76 4.78 16.90
C TYR A 35 -3.93 6.08 16.91
N CYS A 36 -3.28 6.39 15.81
CA CYS A 36 -2.52 7.62 15.76
C CYS A 36 -3.37 8.72 15.14
N VAL A 37 -4.00 9.50 15.99
CA VAL A 37 -4.87 10.59 15.53
C VAL A 37 -4.53 11.87 16.26
N GLY A 38 -4.82 12.98 15.61
CA GLY A 38 -4.69 14.29 16.22
C GLY A 38 -5.92 15.12 15.92
N THR A 39 -6.22 16.06 16.78
CA THR A 39 -7.39 16.92 16.60
C THR A 39 -6.98 18.38 16.76
N GLY A 40 -7.77 19.25 16.20
CA GLY A 40 -7.52 20.68 16.33
C GLY A 40 -8.65 21.51 15.76
N ASN A 41 -8.66 22.77 16.09
CA ASN A 41 -9.70 23.68 15.58
C ASN A 41 -9.43 24.06 14.13
N THR A 42 -8.20 23.92 13.69
CA THR A 42 -7.83 24.20 12.31
C THR A 42 -7.15 22.92 11.74
N VAL A 43 -7.04 22.89 10.42
CA VAL A 43 -6.36 21.79 9.76
C VAL A 43 -4.91 21.70 10.24
N ASP A 44 -4.23 22.84 10.33
CA ASP A 44 -2.83 22.85 10.76
C ASP A 44 -2.66 22.32 12.17
N ASP A 45 -3.57 22.69 13.06
CA ASP A 45 -3.50 22.24 14.45
C ASP A 45 -3.71 20.73 14.54
N ALA A 46 -4.64 20.20 13.75
CA ALA A 46 -4.91 18.77 13.75
C ALA A 46 -3.70 18.00 13.23
N ILE A 47 -3.06 18.50 12.19
CA ILE A 47 -1.87 17.87 11.62
C ILE A 47 -0.74 17.87 12.63
N GLU A 48 -0.51 19.01 13.27
CA GLU A 48 0.55 19.13 14.26
C GLU A 48 0.34 18.15 15.40
N ASP A 49 -0.88 18.08 15.90
CA ASP A 49 -1.22 17.16 16.98
C ASP A 49 -0.98 15.70 16.56
N ALA A 50 -1.38 15.35 15.36
CA ALA A 50 -1.17 13.98 14.84
C ALA A 50 0.30 13.67 14.65
N MET A 51 1.08 14.67 14.22
CA MET A 51 2.51 14.48 14.03
C MET A 51 3.22 14.22 15.34
N ILE A 52 2.82 14.94 16.39
CA ILE A 52 3.37 14.72 17.73
C ILE A 52 3.01 13.31 18.21
N ALA A 53 1.77 12.92 18.01
CA ALA A 53 1.32 11.58 18.41
C ALA A 53 2.10 10.50 17.67
N LYS A 54 2.33 10.68 16.39
CA LYS A 54 3.08 9.74 15.57
C LYS A 54 4.50 9.59 16.10
N GLU A 55 5.15 10.71 16.36
CA GLU A 55 6.51 10.69 16.83
C GLU A 55 6.63 9.98 18.17
N GLU A 56 5.73 10.27 19.08
CA GLU A 56 5.73 9.61 20.38
C GLU A 56 5.45 8.11 20.26
N TRP A 57 4.53 7.75 19.39
CA TRP A 57 4.21 6.35 19.18
C TRP A 57 5.42 5.58 18.64
N ILE A 58 6.10 6.17 17.63
CA ILE A 58 7.26 5.52 17.03
C ILE A 58 8.37 5.36 18.04
N LYS A 59 8.63 6.40 18.84
CA LYS A 59 9.66 6.32 19.86
C LYS A 59 9.36 5.24 20.90
N ALA A 60 8.13 5.18 21.35
CA ALA A 60 7.74 4.17 22.33
C ALA A 60 7.83 2.76 21.75
N ALA A 61 7.38 2.59 20.51
CA ALA A 61 7.44 1.29 19.87
C ALA A 61 8.88 0.83 19.68
N TYR A 62 9.74 1.74 19.29
CA TYR A 62 11.15 1.42 19.09
C TYR A 62 11.80 1.01 20.42
N GLU A 63 11.51 1.76 21.47
CA GLU A 63 12.03 1.48 22.78
C GLU A 63 11.61 0.12 23.33
N HIS A 64 10.38 -0.28 23.04
CA HIS A 64 9.85 -1.55 23.53
C HIS A 64 10.01 -2.69 22.52
N ASN A 65 10.79 -2.48 21.48
CA ASN A 65 11.04 -3.48 20.43
C ASN A 65 9.77 -4.00 19.79
N LEU A 66 8.78 -3.14 19.63
CA LEU A 66 7.57 -3.50 18.92
C LEU A 66 7.76 -3.31 17.43
N THR A 67 6.97 -4.01 16.67
CA THR A 67 7.02 -3.86 15.22
C THR A 67 6.48 -2.50 14.82
N ILE A 68 7.26 -1.75 14.07
CA ILE A 68 6.83 -0.45 13.57
C ILE A 68 6.42 -0.60 12.13
N PRO A 69 5.15 -0.34 11.80
CA PRO A 69 4.70 -0.48 10.41
C PRO A 69 5.35 0.58 9.54
N GLU A 70 5.68 0.22 8.32
CA GLU A 70 6.23 1.16 7.38
C GLU A 70 5.12 1.61 6.43
N PRO A 71 5.24 2.82 5.86
CA PRO A 71 4.18 3.32 5.01
C PRO A 71 3.97 2.44 3.79
N ALA A 72 2.71 2.13 3.51
CA ALA A 72 2.40 1.35 2.33
C ALA A 72 2.88 2.05 1.07
N SER A 73 2.85 3.36 1.08
CA SER A 73 3.27 4.14 -0.07
C SER A 73 4.78 4.06 -0.35
N SER A 74 5.56 3.61 0.63
CA SER A 74 6.99 3.48 0.41
C SER A 74 7.32 2.16 -0.28
N GLU A 75 6.32 1.30 -0.46
CA GLU A 75 6.52 0.05 -1.15
C GLU A 75 5.77 0.08 -2.47
N GLU A 76 6.15 0.99 -3.34
CA GLU A 76 5.50 1.10 -4.64
C GLU A 76 5.51 -0.19 -5.43
N PHE A 77 6.53 -0.98 -5.28
CA PHE A 77 6.64 -2.21 -6.07
C PHE A 77 6.75 -3.40 -5.15
N ASN A 78 5.70 -3.64 -4.38
CA ASN A 78 5.72 -4.74 -3.41
C ASN A 78 5.29 -6.09 -3.99
N GLY A 79 5.03 -6.13 -5.29
CA GLY A 79 4.64 -7.39 -5.93
C GLY A 79 3.19 -7.76 -5.77
N ARG A 80 2.39 -6.91 -5.14
CA ARG A 80 0.98 -7.20 -4.97
C ARG A 80 0.13 -6.41 -5.91
N VAL A 81 -0.77 -7.08 -6.57
CA VAL A 81 -1.68 -6.44 -7.52
C VAL A 81 -3.04 -7.09 -7.35
N THR A 82 -4.06 -6.27 -7.30
CA THR A 82 -5.43 -6.77 -7.29
C THR A 82 -5.98 -6.62 -8.70
N LEU A 83 -6.47 -7.72 -9.23
CA LEU A 83 -6.94 -7.73 -10.59
C LEU A 83 -8.40 -8.19 -10.63
N ARG A 84 -9.24 -7.40 -11.27
CA ARG A 84 -10.63 -7.76 -11.45
C ARG A 84 -10.83 -8.24 -12.86
N LEU A 85 -11.41 -9.43 -12.98
CA LEU A 85 -11.60 -10.07 -14.26
C LEU A 85 -13.08 -10.36 -14.52
N PRO A 86 -13.49 -10.34 -15.78
CA PRO A 86 -14.82 -10.85 -16.09
C PRO A 86 -14.92 -12.29 -15.65
N ARG A 87 -16.11 -12.72 -15.27
CA ARG A 87 -16.31 -14.07 -14.76
C ARG A 87 -15.85 -15.16 -15.72
N SER A 88 -16.12 -15.00 -16.98
CA SER A 88 -15.74 -16.01 -17.96
C SER A 88 -14.23 -16.15 -18.06
N LEU A 89 -13.51 -15.05 -17.99
CA LEU A 89 -12.07 -15.09 -18.04
C LEU A 89 -11.50 -15.71 -16.78
N HIS A 90 -12.06 -15.34 -15.63
CA HIS A 90 -11.62 -15.89 -14.35
C HIS A 90 -11.80 -17.42 -14.37
N ARG A 91 -12.93 -17.87 -14.87
CA ARG A 91 -13.20 -19.31 -14.97
C ARG A 91 -12.19 -20.01 -15.85
N SER A 92 -11.92 -19.43 -17.02
CA SER A 92 -10.95 -20.00 -17.95
C SER A 92 -9.57 -20.14 -17.32
N ILE A 93 -9.17 -19.11 -16.57
CA ILE A 93 -7.88 -19.14 -15.91
C ILE A 93 -7.81 -20.27 -14.88
N ILE A 94 -8.84 -20.39 -14.05
CA ILE A 94 -8.89 -21.43 -13.03
C ILE A 94 -8.84 -22.82 -13.68
N GLU A 95 -9.64 -23.01 -14.71
CA GLU A 95 -9.70 -24.31 -15.37
C GLU A 95 -8.40 -24.66 -16.07
N THR A 96 -7.79 -23.68 -16.72
CA THR A 96 -6.54 -23.93 -17.41
C THR A 96 -5.40 -24.21 -16.41
N ALA A 97 -5.34 -23.44 -15.34
CA ALA A 97 -4.34 -23.66 -14.31
C ALA A 97 -4.45 -25.08 -13.75
N LYS A 98 -5.66 -25.53 -13.54
CA LYS A 98 -5.89 -26.88 -13.05
C LYS A 98 -5.37 -27.93 -14.02
N ARG A 99 -5.68 -27.76 -15.29
CA ARG A 99 -5.20 -28.70 -16.31
C ARG A 99 -3.68 -28.72 -16.38
N GLU A 100 -3.06 -27.56 -16.17
CA GLU A 100 -1.61 -27.46 -16.24
C GLU A 100 -0.92 -27.87 -14.94
N GLY A 101 -1.69 -28.12 -13.92
CA GLY A 101 -1.14 -28.55 -12.65
C GLY A 101 -0.43 -27.45 -11.88
N VAL A 102 -0.84 -26.20 -12.08
CA VAL A 102 -0.25 -25.07 -11.37
C VAL A 102 -1.35 -24.26 -10.69
N SER A 103 -0.97 -23.37 -9.80
CA SER A 103 -1.94 -22.50 -9.13
C SER A 103 -2.40 -21.42 -10.11
N ALA A 104 -3.56 -20.84 -9.83
CA ALA A 104 -4.05 -19.74 -10.65
C ALA A 104 -3.06 -18.57 -10.64
N ASN A 105 -2.46 -18.29 -9.50
CA ASN A 105 -1.49 -17.21 -9.41
C ASN A 105 -0.25 -17.48 -10.25
N GLN A 106 0.22 -18.71 -10.24
CA GLN A 106 1.38 -19.09 -11.05
C GLN A 106 1.06 -18.99 -12.54
N PHE A 107 -0.14 -19.41 -12.90
CA PHE A 107 -0.56 -19.33 -14.29
C PHE A 107 -0.67 -17.88 -14.74
N LEU A 108 -1.25 -17.01 -13.88
CA LEU A 108 -1.36 -15.59 -14.18
C LEU A 108 0.02 -14.96 -14.33
N LEU A 109 0.94 -15.32 -13.45
CA LEU A 109 2.28 -14.80 -13.52
C LEU A 109 2.95 -15.19 -14.84
N HIS A 110 2.75 -16.42 -15.25
CA HIS A 110 3.28 -16.90 -16.51
C HIS A 110 2.72 -16.09 -17.69
N LEU A 111 1.41 -15.89 -17.71
CA LEU A 111 0.78 -15.14 -18.78
C LEU A 111 1.26 -13.70 -18.85
N ILE A 112 1.39 -13.07 -17.69
CA ILE A 112 1.88 -11.71 -17.63
C ILE A 112 3.31 -11.64 -18.13
N SER A 113 4.14 -12.58 -17.72
CA SER A 113 5.53 -12.62 -18.16
C SER A 113 5.63 -12.79 -19.66
N LEU A 114 4.81 -13.65 -20.22
CA LEU A 114 4.78 -13.85 -21.66
C LEU A 114 4.35 -12.55 -22.38
N GLY A 115 3.31 -11.91 -21.85
CA GLY A 115 2.81 -10.68 -22.41
C GLY A 115 3.84 -9.56 -22.40
N MET A 116 4.71 -9.58 -21.41
CA MET A 116 5.75 -8.57 -21.29
C MET A 116 7.00 -8.93 -22.08
N GLY A 117 7.03 -10.08 -22.68
CA GLY A 117 8.19 -10.51 -23.46
C GLY A 117 9.41 -10.75 -22.61
N ASN A 118 9.19 -11.02 -21.33
CA ASN A 118 10.26 -11.28 -20.37
C ASN A 118 11.27 -10.14 -20.24
N LYS A 119 10.84 -8.93 -20.49
CA LYS A 119 11.73 -7.80 -20.31
C LYS A 119 11.47 -7.19 -18.97
N PRO A 120 12.43 -7.18 -18.09
CA PRO A 120 12.23 -6.71 -16.73
C PRO A 120 12.01 -5.23 -16.56
N THR A 121 12.52 -4.41 -17.43
CA THR A 121 12.37 -2.98 -17.28
C THR A 121 12.26 -2.27 -18.60
N GLY A 122 11.87 -1.02 -18.55
CA GLY A 122 11.78 -0.21 -19.73
C GLY A 122 10.83 -0.76 -20.75
N ILE A 123 9.87 -1.48 -20.30
CA ILE A 123 8.96 -2.08 -21.18
C ILE A 123 7.98 -1.17 -21.75
N LYS A 124 7.88 -1.17 -23.06
CA LYS A 124 6.89 -0.43 -23.67
C LYS A 124 5.82 -1.37 -23.87
N VAL A 125 4.76 -1.19 -23.20
CA VAL A 125 3.64 -2.03 -23.37
C VAL A 125 3.16 -1.80 -24.77
N ARG A 126 3.34 -2.78 -25.64
CA ARG A 126 2.93 -2.67 -26.95
C ARG A 126 1.48 -2.66 -26.96
N ARG A 127 0.86 -1.70 -27.50
CA ARG A 127 -0.51 -1.63 -27.62
C ARG A 127 -0.96 -2.77 -28.43
N VAL A 128 -1.72 -3.60 -27.88
CA VAL A 128 -2.23 -4.70 -28.57
C VAL A 128 -3.15 -4.21 -29.60
N LYS A 129 -2.87 -4.51 -30.85
CA LYS A 129 -3.68 -4.13 -31.86
C LYS A 129 -4.86 -4.91 -31.75
N ARG A 130 -5.95 -4.39 -31.65
CA ARG A 130 -7.09 -5.04 -31.57
C ARG A 130 -7.40 -5.49 -32.81
N SER A 131 -7.16 -6.49 -33.11
CA SER A 131 -7.49 -6.98 -34.32
C SER A 131 -8.77 -7.25 -34.20
N THR A 132 -9.41 -6.80 -34.30
CA THR A 132 -10.53 -7.18 -34.18
C THR A 132 -10.93 -7.70 -34.86
#